data_f4f7c788d7cb78bb6a117069bcae62e6
#
_entry.id   f4f7c788d7cb78bb6a117069bcae62e6
#
_cell.length_a   1.000
_cell.length_b   1.000
_cell.length_c   1.000
_cell.angle_alpha   90.00
_cell.angle_beta   90.00
_cell.angle_gamma   90.00
#
_symmetry.space_group_name_H-M   'P 1'
#
loop_
_entity.id
_entity.type
_entity.pdbx_description
1 polymer ?
#
loop_
_entity_poly.entity_id
_entity_poly.type
_entity_poly.pdbx_seq_one_letter_code
_entity_poly.pdbx_strand_id
1 'polypeptide(L)'
;FSEGASASVLGVAPFQTTLISGMVISGLVCDRLGIGVAIKQPFNFPRVLGALLAIVATVLVVLPSWQAPKVIVLAILPFLAGLLAGWQPAGNSAVAQETGSMLVSITWNFIVGFSILGLALLIRIGMGQVTVSLPETWWMYLGGPLGLLSIALMALLVRGLGLLLLGLASTAGQLIGSVLIDWLIPSLGNQVYLVTILGAVVALAGAGIAMVPSANKHVKLDELEGKS
;
A
#
# COMPACT_ATOMS: atom_id res chain seq x y z
N PHE A 1 -10.71 -9.39 -0.14
CA PHE A 1 -11.58 -10.07 -1.13
C PHE A 1 -10.92 -10.12 -2.51
N SER A 2 -10.38 -8.99 -3.00
CA SER A 2 -9.73 -8.96 -4.33
C SER A 2 -8.51 -9.89 -4.39
N GLU A 3 -7.73 -9.97 -3.32
CA GLU A 3 -6.57 -10.87 -3.22
C GLU A 3 -6.99 -12.35 -3.36
N GLY A 4 -7.97 -12.80 -2.56
CA GLY A 4 -8.47 -14.17 -2.64
C GLY A 4 -9.15 -14.52 -3.97
N ALA A 5 -9.77 -13.53 -4.65
CA ALA A 5 -10.45 -13.76 -5.91
C ALA A 5 -9.51 -13.66 -7.13
N SER A 6 -8.51 -12.79 -7.06
CA SER A 6 -7.68 -12.44 -8.22
C SER A 6 -6.28 -13.03 -8.18
N ALA A 7 -5.64 -13.14 -7.00
CA ALA A 7 -4.26 -13.61 -6.90
C ALA A 7 -4.08 -15.07 -7.32
N SER A 8 -5.10 -15.91 -7.09
CA SER A 8 -5.09 -17.32 -7.53
C SER A 8 -5.14 -17.49 -9.05
N VAL A 9 -5.71 -16.52 -9.77
CA VAL A 9 -5.87 -16.56 -11.23
C VAL A 9 -4.81 -15.71 -11.92
N LEU A 10 -4.54 -14.53 -11.38
CA LEU A 10 -3.56 -13.57 -11.92
C LEU A 10 -2.11 -13.97 -11.63
N GLY A 11 -1.91 -14.72 -10.54
CA GLY A 11 -0.61 -14.82 -9.88
C GLY A 11 -0.36 -13.64 -8.91
N VAL A 12 0.48 -13.87 -7.91
CA VAL A 12 0.75 -12.90 -6.84
C VAL A 12 1.37 -11.63 -7.40
N ALA A 13 2.29 -11.77 -8.33
CA ALA A 13 3.05 -10.65 -8.84
C ALA A 13 2.23 -9.68 -9.72
N PRO A 14 1.43 -10.08 -10.74
CA PRO A 14 0.51 -9.17 -11.45
C PRO A 14 -0.53 -8.53 -10.53
N PHE A 15 -1.02 -9.28 -9.54
CA PHE A 15 -1.93 -8.75 -8.51
C PHE A 15 -1.28 -7.58 -7.77
N GLN A 16 -0.09 -7.79 -7.20
CA GLN A 16 0.64 -6.77 -6.44
C GLN A 16 0.97 -5.53 -7.28
N THR A 17 1.43 -5.74 -8.53
CA THR A 17 1.72 -4.63 -9.45
C THR A 17 0.53 -3.71 -9.63
N THR A 18 -0.60 -4.31 -9.90
CA THR A 18 -1.82 -3.57 -10.21
C THR A 18 -2.35 -2.85 -8.96
N LEU A 19 -2.30 -3.51 -7.81
CA LEU A 19 -2.69 -2.95 -6.52
C LEU A 19 -1.79 -1.75 -6.15
N ILE A 20 -0.48 -1.89 -6.26
CA ILE A 20 0.47 -0.80 -5.95
C ILE A 20 0.29 0.37 -6.91
N SER A 21 0.05 0.11 -8.21
CA SER A 21 -0.24 1.19 -9.17
C SER A 21 -1.48 1.99 -8.76
N GLY A 22 -2.54 1.33 -8.30
CA GLY A 22 -3.72 1.98 -7.75
C GLY A 22 -3.40 2.81 -6.51
N MET A 23 -2.62 2.26 -5.55
CA MET A 23 -2.20 2.96 -4.34
C MET A 23 -1.39 4.22 -4.63
N VAL A 24 -0.45 4.16 -5.56
CA VAL A 24 0.39 5.30 -5.95
C VAL A 24 -0.45 6.42 -6.58
N ILE A 25 -1.37 6.07 -7.48
CA ILE A 25 -2.28 7.05 -8.11
C ILE A 25 -3.18 7.68 -7.05
N SER A 26 -3.78 6.87 -6.17
CA SER A 26 -4.59 7.35 -5.04
C SER A 26 -3.80 8.31 -4.16
N GLY A 27 -2.57 7.96 -3.79
CA GLY A 27 -1.69 8.81 -2.98
C GLY A 27 -1.42 10.16 -3.62
N LEU A 28 -1.08 10.19 -4.91
CA LEU A 28 -0.87 11.44 -5.67
C LEU A 28 -2.11 12.33 -5.67
N VAL A 29 -3.29 11.75 -5.94
CA VAL A 29 -4.56 12.49 -6.01
C VAL A 29 -4.97 13.01 -4.64
N CYS A 30 -4.93 12.18 -3.60
CA CYS A 30 -5.31 12.56 -2.24
C CYS A 30 -4.38 13.63 -1.66
N ASP A 31 -3.07 13.54 -1.87
CA ASP A 31 -2.10 14.54 -1.45
C ASP A 31 -2.36 15.90 -2.13
N ARG A 32 -2.75 15.88 -3.41
CA ARG A 32 -3.12 17.10 -4.15
C ARG A 32 -4.41 17.73 -3.63
N LEU A 33 -5.40 16.91 -3.31
CA LEU A 33 -6.68 17.37 -2.78
C LEU A 33 -6.59 17.78 -1.31
N GLY A 34 -5.58 17.32 -0.58
CA GLY A 34 -5.38 17.58 0.84
C GLY A 34 -6.22 16.65 1.73
N ILE A 35 -6.53 15.45 1.24
CA ILE A 35 -7.34 14.48 1.99
C ILE A 35 -6.47 13.75 3.00
N GLY A 36 -6.73 13.96 4.30
CA GLY A 36 -6.04 13.28 5.40
C GLY A 36 -4.58 13.70 5.63
N VAL A 37 -4.09 14.72 4.91
CA VAL A 37 -2.75 15.27 5.08
C VAL A 37 -2.81 16.65 5.74
N ALA A 38 -1.77 17.01 6.50
CA ALA A 38 -1.70 18.29 7.19
C ALA A 38 -1.59 19.49 6.22
N ILE A 39 -0.87 19.29 5.11
CA ILE A 39 -0.61 20.32 4.10
C ILE A 39 -0.76 19.68 2.71
N LYS A 40 -1.54 20.34 1.82
CA LYS A 40 -1.67 19.92 0.42
C LYS A 40 -0.29 19.86 -0.24
N GLN A 41 -0.03 18.76 -0.92
CA GLN A 41 1.23 18.54 -1.61
C GLN A 41 1.04 18.80 -3.11
N PRO A 42 1.79 19.74 -3.71
CA PRO A 42 1.70 20.00 -5.13
C PRO A 42 2.29 18.83 -5.95
N PHE A 43 1.82 18.68 -7.19
CA PHE A 43 2.53 17.87 -8.17
C PHE A 43 3.84 18.58 -8.50
N ASN A 44 4.94 18.00 -8.09
CA ASN A 44 6.27 18.43 -8.46
C ASN A 44 7.01 17.30 -9.17
N PHE A 45 8.03 17.65 -9.93
CA PHE A 45 8.78 16.69 -10.74
C PHE A 45 9.34 15.51 -9.91
N PRO A 46 9.99 15.71 -8.73
CA PRO A 46 10.49 14.59 -7.93
C PRO A 46 9.40 13.61 -7.49
N ARG A 47 8.23 14.09 -7.10
CA ARG A 47 7.13 13.22 -6.64
C ARG A 47 6.55 12.39 -7.78
N VAL A 48 6.36 13.01 -8.95
CA VAL A 48 5.87 12.30 -10.15
C VAL A 48 6.90 11.29 -10.63
N LEU A 49 8.18 11.67 -10.65
CA LEU A 49 9.27 10.77 -11.02
C LEU A 49 9.38 9.59 -10.05
N GLY A 50 9.31 9.84 -8.73
CA GLY A 50 9.31 8.79 -7.72
C GLY A 50 8.15 7.81 -7.89
N ALA A 51 6.95 8.31 -8.17
CA ALA A 51 5.78 7.48 -8.44
C ALA A 51 5.95 6.63 -9.71
N LEU A 52 6.49 7.21 -10.79
CA LEU A 52 6.78 6.47 -12.02
C LEU A 52 7.83 5.38 -11.79
N LEU A 53 8.88 5.67 -11.04
CA LEU A 53 9.91 4.68 -10.68
C LEU A 53 9.33 3.54 -9.84
N ALA A 54 8.42 3.81 -8.91
CA ALA A 54 7.75 2.77 -8.14
C ALA A 54 6.88 1.86 -9.03
N ILE A 55 6.16 2.43 -10.00
CA ILE A 55 5.39 1.65 -10.98
C ILE A 55 6.33 0.82 -11.84
N VAL A 56 7.42 1.39 -12.35
CA VAL A 56 8.44 0.67 -13.13
C VAL A 56 9.07 -0.45 -12.31
N ALA A 57 9.45 -0.19 -11.05
CA ALA A 57 9.98 -1.20 -10.14
C ALA A 57 9.02 -2.39 -9.99
N THR A 58 7.75 -2.08 -9.81
CA THR A 58 6.71 -3.08 -9.66
C THR A 58 6.53 -3.91 -10.94
N VAL A 59 6.52 -3.25 -12.11
CA VAL A 59 6.48 -3.94 -13.42
C VAL A 59 7.69 -4.85 -13.60
N LEU A 60 8.90 -4.40 -13.25
CA LEU A 60 10.12 -5.21 -13.35
C LEU A 60 10.05 -6.50 -12.52
N VAL A 61 9.53 -6.41 -11.30
CA VAL A 61 9.34 -7.59 -10.42
C VAL A 61 8.37 -8.61 -11.02
N VAL A 62 7.43 -8.15 -11.85
CA VAL A 62 6.35 -8.96 -12.41
C VAL A 62 6.66 -9.54 -13.79
N LEU A 63 7.53 -8.89 -14.56
CA LEU A 63 7.86 -9.28 -15.93
C LEU A 63 8.10 -10.79 -16.12
N PRO A 64 8.78 -11.53 -15.21
CA PRO A 64 9.00 -12.96 -15.37
C PRO A 64 7.73 -13.81 -15.35
N SER A 65 6.62 -13.30 -14.79
CA SER A 65 5.36 -14.05 -14.59
C SER A 65 4.22 -13.63 -15.52
N TRP A 66 4.44 -12.72 -16.46
CA TRP A 66 3.40 -12.15 -17.33
C TRP A 66 3.10 -13.07 -18.52
N GLN A 67 2.08 -13.92 -18.44
CA GLN A 67 1.82 -14.90 -19.49
C GLN A 67 0.42 -14.93 -20.14
N ALA A 68 -0.53 -14.03 -19.87
CA ALA A 68 -1.84 -14.16 -20.54
C ALA A 68 -2.66 -12.86 -20.69
N PRO A 69 -3.25 -12.61 -21.90
CA PRO A 69 -4.10 -11.43 -22.18
C PRO A 69 -5.43 -11.41 -21.39
N LYS A 70 -5.96 -12.57 -20.99
CA LYS A 70 -7.19 -12.67 -20.18
C LYS A 70 -7.06 -12.06 -18.78
N VAL A 71 -5.83 -11.85 -18.34
CA VAL A 71 -5.45 -11.30 -17.05
C VAL A 71 -5.75 -9.79 -16.92
N ILE A 72 -5.77 -9.05 -18.04
CA ILE A 72 -5.95 -7.60 -18.04
C ILE A 72 -7.29 -7.18 -17.45
N VAL A 73 -8.37 -7.88 -17.75
CA VAL A 73 -9.71 -7.57 -17.22
C VAL A 73 -9.80 -7.87 -15.72
N LEU A 74 -9.17 -8.95 -15.28
CA LEU A 74 -9.11 -9.32 -13.85
C LEU A 74 -8.21 -8.36 -13.05
N ALA A 75 -7.31 -7.62 -13.69
CA ALA A 75 -6.45 -6.63 -13.06
C ALA A 75 -7.21 -5.37 -12.60
N ILE A 76 -8.41 -5.12 -13.12
CA ILE A 76 -9.25 -4.00 -12.67
C ILE A 76 -9.58 -4.11 -11.17
N LEU A 77 -9.86 -5.31 -10.68
CA LEU A 77 -10.20 -5.54 -9.26
C LEU A 77 -9.06 -5.13 -8.30
N PRO A 78 -7.81 -5.63 -8.43
CA PRO A 78 -6.72 -5.19 -7.59
C PRO A 78 -6.35 -3.71 -7.81
N PHE A 79 -6.53 -3.15 -9.01
CA PHE A 79 -6.34 -1.72 -9.24
C PHE A 79 -7.31 -0.87 -8.41
N LEU A 80 -8.61 -1.18 -8.44
CA LEU A 80 -9.62 -0.50 -7.63
C LEU A 80 -9.37 -0.72 -6.13
N ALA A 81 -9.01 -1.93 -5.73
CA ALA A 81 -8.61 -2.20 -4.34
C ALA A 81 -7.40 -1.35 -3.93
N GLY A 82 -6.42 -1.17 -4.83
CA GLY A 82 -5.28 -0.30 -4.62
C GLY A 82 -5.65 1.17 -4.44
N LEU A 83 -6.58 1.70 -5.25
CA LEU A 83 -7.09 3.07 -5.07
C LEU A 83 -7.70 3.25 -3.67
N LEU A 84 -8.50 2.28 -3.20
CA LEU A 84 -9.11 2.32 -1.86
C LEU A 84 -8.06 2.13 -0.75
N ALA A 85 -7.13 1.21 -0.92
CA ALA A 85 -6.05 0.96 0.04
C ALA A 85 -5.11 2.16 0.18
N GLY A 86 -4.84 2.87 -0.92
CA GLY A 86 -4.04 4.10 -0.89
C GLY A 86 -4.73 5.26 -0.18
N TRP A 87 -6.06 5.32 -0.20
CA TRP A 87 -6.86 6.32 0.51
C TRP A 87 -7.08 5.98 1.99
N GLN A 88 -7.08 4.69 2.37
CA GLN A 88 -7.42 4.22 3.72
C GLN A 88 -6.63 4.91 4.86
N PRO A 89 -5.31 5.11 4.79
CA PRO A 89 -4.56 5.79 5.86
C PRO A 89 -5.04 7.22 6.09
N ALA A 90 -5.44 7.93 5.03
CA ALA A 90 -6.00 9.28 5.13
C ALA A 90 -7.35 9.28 5.85
N GLY A 91 -8.23 8.35 5.50
CA GLY A 91 -9.53 8.17 6.16
C GLY A 91 -9.36 7.87 7.66
N ASN A 92 -8.48 6.93 7.99
CA ASN A 92 -8.17 6.58 9.39
C ASN A 92 -7.59 7.78 10.16
N SER A 93 -6.70 8.56 9.53
CA SER A 93 -6.13 9.76 10.14
C SER A 93 -7.19 10.85 10.38
N ALA A 94 -8.13 11.05 9.44
CA ALA A 94 -9.21 12.01 9.59
C ALA A 94 -10.14 11.63 10.77
N VAL A 95 -10.56 10.37 10.86
CA VAL A 95 -11.37 9.88 11.98
C VAL A 95 -10.63 10.06 13.31
N ALA A 96 -9.33 9.77 13.36
CA ALA A 96 -8.53 9.95 14.56
C ALA A 96 -8.47 11.42 15.01
N GLN A 97 -8.47 12.37 14.07
CA GLN A 97 -8.50 13.81 14.39
C GLN A 97 -9.84 14.23 14.97
N GLU A 98 -10.95 13.86 14.32
CA GLU A 98 -12.29 14.22 14.75
C GLU A 98 -12.64 13.61 16.13
N THR A 99 -12.18 12.40 16.40
CA THR A 99 -12.46 11.70 17.66
C THR A 99 -11.42 11.99 18.76
N GLY A 100 -10.32 12.67 18.43
CA GLY A 100 -9.19 12.87 19.34
C GLY A 100 -8.43 11.59 19.70
N SER A 101 -8.74 10.45 19.06
CA SER A 101 -8.14 9.15 19.43
C SER A 101 -7.87 8.27 18.21
N MET A 102 -6.60 7.92 18.03
CA MET A 102 -6.17 6.94 17.04
C MET A 102 -6.78 5.55 17.31
N LEU A 103 -6.95 5.17 18.57
CA LEU A 103 -7.54 3.89 18.94
C LEU A 103 -8.98 3.77 18.47
N VAL A 104 -9.76 4.85 18.56
CA VAL A 104 -11.14 4.86 18.05
C VAL A 104 -11.15 4.62 16.55
N SER A 105 -10.31 5.32 15.79
CA SER A 105 -10.21 5.15 14.34
C SER A 105 -9.88 3.71 13.95
N ILE A 106 -8.85 3.15 14.58
CA ILE A 106 -8.39 1.78 14.28
C ILE A 106 -9.46 0.76 14.68
N THR A 107 -10.10 0.93 15.84
CA THR A 107 -11.17 0.04 16.31
C THR A 107 -12.33 0.01 15.31
N TRP A 108 -12.78 1.17 14.83
CA TRP A 108 -13.83 1.25 13.82
C TRP A 108 -13.40 0.59 12.50
N ASN A 109 -12.16 0.79 12.06
CA ASN A 109 -11.65 0.14 10.86
C ASN A 109 -11.72 -1.39 10.97
N PHE A 110 -11.34 -1.95 12.13
CA PHE A 110 -11.40 -3.39 12.36
C PHE A 110 -12.84 -3.90 12.57
N ILE A 111 -13.70 -3.16 13.26
CA ILE A 111 -15.12 -3.55 13.42
C ILE A 111 -15.82 -3.66 12.07
N VAL A 112 -15.65 -2.66 11.21
CA VAL A 112 -16.25 -2.66 9.86
C VAL A 112 -15.69 -3.80 9.03
N GLY A 113 -14.36 -3.98 9.00
CA GLY A 113 -13.72 -5.07 8.28
C GLY A 113 -14.17 -6.44 8.78
N PHE A 114 -14.19 -6.66 10.09
CA PHE A 114 -14.65 -7.90 10.70
C PHE A 114 -16.12 -8.18 10.38
N SER A 115 -16.98 -7.16 10.45
CA SER A 115 -18.41 -7.32 10.16
C SER A 115 -18.65 -7.73 8.71
N ILE A 116 -17.98 -7.09 7.75
CA ILE A 116 -18.14 -7.41 6.33
C ILE A 116 -17.60 -8.80 6.02
N LEU A 117 -16.39 -9.12 6.49
CA LEU A 117 -15.75 -10.42 6.24
C LEU A 117 -16.48 -11.54 6.98
N GLY A 118 -16.93 -11.28 8.22
CA GLY A 118 -17.72 -12.22 9.02
C GLY A 118 -19.05 -12.55 8.35
N LEU A 119 -19.78 -11.54 7.86
CA LEU A 119 -21.01 -11.73 7.12
C LEU A 119 -20.77 -12.55 5.84
N ALA A 120 -19.73 -12.23 5.06
CA ALA A 120 -19.38 -12.97 3.88
C ALA A 120 -19.02 -14.44 4.19
N LEU A 121 -18.31 -14.69 5.30
CA LEU A 121 -18.00 -16.04 5.76
C LEU A 121 -19.28 -16.80 6.15
N LEU A 122 -20.17 -16.17 6.93
CA LEU A 122 -21.43 -16.80 7.34
C LEU A 122 -22.30 -17.20 6.14
N ILE A 123 -22.38 -16.32 5.13
CA ILE A 123 -23.10 -16.62 3.87
C ILE A 123 -22.48 -17.85 3.20
N ARG A 124 -21.16 -17.92 3.08
CA ARG A 124 -20.47 -19.05 2.44
C ARG A 124 -20.62 -20.36 3.20
N ILE A 125 -20.63 -20.30 4.53
CA ILE A 125 -20.94 -21.47 5.39
C ILE A 125 -22.38 -21.93 5.15
N GLY A 126 -23.35 -20.99 5.16
CA GLY A 126 -24.75 -21.29 4.92
C GLY A 126 -25.03 -21.88 3.53
N MET A 127 -24.19 -21.54 2.55
CA MET A 127 -24.22 -22.12 1.20
C MET A 127 -23.48 -23.47 1.08
N GLY A 128 -22.89 -23.97 2.16
CA GLY A 128 -22.13 -25.22 2.15
C GLY A 128 -20.79 -25.15 1.39
N GLN A 129 -20.29 -23.96 1.11
CA GLN A 129 -19.09 -23.76 0.28
C GLN A 129 -17.78 -23.85 1.09
N VAL A 130 -17.82 -23.72 2.40
CA VAL A 130 -16.64 -23.67 3.27
C VAL A 130 -16.91 -24.33 4.61
N THR A 131 -15.95 -25.17 5.05
CA THR A 131 -15.86 -25.66 6.43
C THR A 131 -14.82 -24.83 7.18
N VAL A 132 -15.14 -24.37 8.38
CA VAL A 132 -14.22 -23.58 9.21
C VAL A 132 -13.33 -24.51 10.01
N SER A 133 -12.02 -24.42 9.81
CA SER A 133 -11.01 -25.00 10.70
C SER A 133 -10.08 -23.90 11.21
N LEU A 134 -9.80 -23.90 12.50
CA LEU A 134 -8.83 -22.95 13.06
C LEU A 134 -7.40 -23.46 12.80
N PRO A 135 -6.45 -22.55 12.48
CA PRO A 135 -5.05 -22.93 12.32
C PRO A 135 -4.48 -23.53 13.61
N GLU A 136 -3.74 -24.62 13.50
CA GLU A 136 -3.09 -25.28 14.64
C GLU A 136 -1.79 -24.57 15.05
N THR A 137 -1.21 -23.79 14.15
CA THR A 137 0.09 -23.12 14.34
C THR A 137 -0.09 -21.70 14.89
N TRP A 138 0.48 -21.45 16.05
CA TRP A 138 0.29 -20.20 16.81
C TRP A 138 0.74 -18.93 16.06
N TRP A 139 1.79 -18.99 15.23
CA TRP A 139 2.27 -17.81 14.49
C TRP A 139 1.29 -17.30 13.43
N MET A 140 0.33 -18.12 12.98
CA MET A 140 -0.73 -17.66 12.05
C MET A 140 -1.64 -16.61 12.70
N TYR A 141 -1.70 -16.57 14.02
CA TYR A 141 -2.48 -15.56 14.76
C TYR A 141 -1.76 -14.22 14.91
N LEU A 142 -0.45 -14.14 14.61
CA LEU A 142 0.31 -12.90 14.68
C LEU A 142 -0.12 -11.88 13.61
N GLY A 143 -0.78 -12.31 12.54
CA GLY A 143 -1.27 -11.42 11.48
C GLY A 143 -2.20 -10.32 11.98
N GLY A 144 -3.05 -10.62 12.96
CA GLY A 144 -3.95 -9.63 13.59
C GLY A 144 -3.21 -8.50 14.29
N PRO A 145 -2.38 -8.78 15.32
CA PRO A 145 -1.57 -7.76 16.01
C PRO A 145 -0.63 -6.98 15.08
N LEU A 146 0.04 -7.66 14.14
CA LEU A 146 0.91 -7.00 13.16
C LEU A 146 0.13 -6.10 12.21
N GLY A 147 -1.05 -6.53 11.76
CA GLY A 147 -1.95 -5.73 10.94
C GLY A 147 -2.43 -4.47 11.67
N LEU A 148 -2.80 -4.60 12.95
CA LEU A 148 -3.18 -3.47 13.80
C LEU A 148 -2.03 -2.45 13.93
N LEU A 149 -0.82 -2.92 14.23
CA LEU A 149 0.37 -2.08 14.34
C LEU A 149 0.66 -1.36 13.02
N SER A 150 0.58 -2.07 11.90
CA SER A 150 0.81 -1.51 10.56
C SER A 150 -0.19 -0.39 10.24
N ILE A 151 -1.50 -0.63 10.46
CA ILE A 151 -2.53 0.39 10.20
C ILE A 151 -2.36 1.60 11.12
N ALA A 152 -2.03 1.38 12.41
CA ALA A 152 -1.76 2.45 13.35
C ALA A 152 -0.59 3.33 12.90
N LEU A 153 0.53 2.71 12.53
CA LEU A 153 1.71 3.43 12.03
C LEU A 153 1.41 4.21 10.76
N MET A 154 0.71 3.61 9.79
CA MET A 154 0.33 4.29 8.55
C MET A 154 -0.55 5.51 8.83
N ALA A 155 -1.56 5.39 9.69
CA ALA A 155 -2.46 6.48 10.01
C ALA A 155 -1.77 7.61 10.82
N LEU A 156 -0.76 7.30 11.61
CA LEU A 156 0.07 8.30 12.29
C LEU A 156 1.00 9.03 11.32
N LEU A 157 1.67 8.30 10.45
CA LEU A 157 2.70 8.84 9.57
C LEU A 157 2.13 9.62 8.38
N VAL A 158 0.91 9.31 7.92
CA VAL A 158 0.32 9.94 6.73
C VAL A 158 0.22 11.45 6.83
N ARG A 159 -0.01 12.00 8.02
CA ARG A 159 -0.14 13.45 8.24
C ARG A 159 1.15 14.21 7.96
N GLY A 160 2.29 13.63 8.33
CA GLY A 160 3.60 14.25 8.13
C GLY A 160 4.19 13.98 6.75
N LEU A 161 4.07 12.74 6.28
CA LEU A 161 4.69 12.30 5.03
C LEU A 161 3.82 12.55 3.79
N GLY A 162 2.50 12.53 3.95
CA GLY A 162 1.55 12.44 2.85
C GLY A 162 1.38 11.00 2.36
N LEU A 163 0.31 10.76 1.61
CA LEU A 163 -0.06 9.42 1.15
C LEU A 163 0.90 8.85 0.12
N LEU A 164 1.41 9.69 -0.78
CA LEU A 164 2.35 9.24 -1.80
C LEU A 164 3.64 8.72 -1.16
N LEU A 165 4.29 9.51 -0.31
CA LEU A 165 5.56 9.11 0.32
C LEU A 165 5.37 7.90 1.24
N LEU A 166 4.26 7.87 1.99
CA LEU A 166 3.92 6.73 2.83
C LEU A 166 3.75 5.45 2.00
N GLY A 167 3.02 5.55 0.89
CA GLY A 167 2.82 4.43 -0.05
C GLY A 167 4.12 3.94 -0.67
N LEU A 168 4.98 4.85 -1.13
CA LEU A 168 6.29 4.52 -1.70
C LEU A 168 7.22 3.86 -0.67
N ALA A 169 7.29 4.40 0.55
CA ALA A 169 8.08 3.84 1.64
C ALA A 169 7.56 2.45 2.06
N SER A 170 6.25 2.29 2.15
CA SER A 170 5.61 1.00 2.44
C SER A 170 5.90 -0.04 1.37
N THR A 171 5.78 0.32 0.08
CA THR A 171 6.10 -0.56 -1.05
C THR A 171 7.57 -0.98 -1.03
N ALA A 172 8.48 -0.03 -0.82
CA ALA A 172 9.91 -0.31 -0.71
C ALA A 172 10.19 -1.28 0.47
N GLY A 173 9.57 -1.02 1.63
CA GLY A 173 9.68 -1.90 2.80
C GLY A 173 9.14 -3.31 2.54
N GLN A 174 8.02 -3.44 1.84
CA GLN A 174 7.45 -4.73 1.45
C GLN A 174 8.38 -5.50 0.50
N LEU A 175 8.96 -4.84 -0.49
CA LEU A 175 9.89 -5.47 -1.43
C LEU A 175 11.17 -5.94 -0.72
N ILE A 176 11.75 -5.12 0.14
CA ILE A 176 12.92 -5.50 0.93
C ILE A 176 12.58 -6.66 1.88
N GLY A 177 11.46 -6.54 2.61
CA GLY A 177 11.01 -7.56 3.54
C GLY A 177 10.78 -8.90 2.84
N SER A 178 10.15 -8.90 1.65
CA SER A 178 9.94 -10.14 0.88
C SER A 178 11.25 -10.78 0.45
N VAL A 179 12.20 -10.00 -0.07
CA VAL A 179 13.52 -10.51 -0.45
C VAL A 179 14.28 -11.08 0.74
N LEU A 180 14.22 -10.41 1.89
CA LEU A 180 14.87 -10.89 3.12
C LEU A 180 14.25 -12.20 3.63
N ILE A 181 12.93 -12.31 3.62
CA ILE A 181 12.21 -13.51 4.04
C ILE A 181 12.55 -14.67 3.10
N ASP A 182 12.52 -14.46 1.79
CA ASP A 182 12.85 -15.49 0.79
C ASP A 182 14.31 -15.95 0.92
N TRP A 183 15.21 -15.04 1.31
CA TRP A 183 16.62 -15.38 1.54
C TRP A 183 16.84 -16.12 2.88
N LEU A 184 16.16 -15.71 3.95
CA LEU A 184 16.31 -16.30 5.28
C LEU A 184 15.57 -17.63 5.44
N ILE A 185 14.48 -17.83 4.68
CA ILE A 185 13.61 -19.01 4.77
C ILE A 185 13.44 -19.64 3.36
N PRO A 186 14.51 -20.26 2.80
CA PRO A 186 14.45 -20.84 1.45
C PRO A 186 13.44 -22.00 1.33
N SER A 187 13.01 -22.57 2.45
CA SER A 187 12.02 -23.66 2.51
C SER A 187 10.63 -23.26 2.01
N LEU A 188 10.33 -21.97 1.83
CA LEU A 188 9.08 -21.51 1.22
C LEU A 188 9.05 -21.70 -0.31
N GLY A 189 10.13 -22.22 -0.92
CA GLY A 189 10.18 -22.57 -2.33
C GLY A 189 10.31 -21.39 -3.30
N ASN A 190 10.43 -20.18 -2.78
CA ASN A 190 10.60 -19.00 -3.60
C ASN A 190 12.08 -18.79 -3.95
N GLN A 191 12.37 -18.61 -5.25
CA GLN A 191 13.71 -18.22 -5.69
C GLN A 191 13.81 -16.69 -5.71
N VAL A 192 14.84 -16.15 -5.07
CA VAL A 192 15.15 -14.72 -5.14
C VAL A 192 15.73 -14.42 -6.51
N TYR A 193 14.93 -13.83 -7.38
CA TYR A 193 15.39 -13.43 -8.71
C TYR A 193 16.14 -12.09 -8.63
N LEU A 194 17.21 -11.97 -9.41
CA LEU A 194 17.95 -10.70 -9.54
C LEU A 194 17.03 -9.52 -9.87
N VAL A 195 16.00 -9.77 -10.67
CA VAL A 195 14.97 -8.79 -11.06
C VAL A 195 14.20 -8.26 -9.84
N THR A 196 13.92 -9.09 -8.85
CA THR A 196 13.24 -8.70 -7.59
C THR A 196 14.12 -7.76 -6.78
N ILE A 197 15.42 -8.05 -6.68
CA ILE A 197 16.40 -7.18 -6.00
C ILE A 197 16.51 -5.84 -6.72
N LEU A 198 16.63 -5.85 -8.05
CA LEU A 198 16.67 -4.62 -8.85
C LEU A 198 15.39 -3.79 -8.68
N GLY A 199 14.23 -4.44 -8.68
CA GLY A 199 12.94 -3.77 -8.41
C GLY A 199 12.91 -3.11 -7.04
N ALA A 200 13.38 -3.77 -5.99
CA ALA A 200 13.47 -3.21 -4.65
C ALA A 200 14.39 -1.97 -4.60
N VAL A 201 15.55 -2.04 -5.26
CA VAL A 201 16.49 -0.90 -5.36
C VAL A 201 15.86 0.28 -6.11
N VAL A 202 15.17 0.03 -7.23
CA VAL A 202 14.48 1.07 -8.01
C VAL A 202 13.33 1.69 -7.20
N ALA A 203 12.58 0.90 -6.44
CA ALA A 203 11.51 1.39 -5.57
C ALA A 203 12.05 2.28 -4.44
N LEU A 204 13.17 1.88 -3.81
CA LEU A 204 13.86 2.69 -2.80
C LEU A 204 14.38 4.01 -3.37
N ALA A 205 15.00 3.96 -4.56
CA ALA A 205 15.46 5.16 -5.26
C ALA A 205 14.28 6.09 -5.57
N GLY A 206 13.15 5.54 -6.05
CA GLY A 206 11.92 6.29 -6.30
C GLY A 206 11.38 6.97 -5.04
N ALA A 207 11.34 6.26 -3.91
CA ALA A 207 10.93 6.82 -2.62
C ALA A 207 11.88 7.94 -2.18
N GLY A 208 13.20 7.74 -2.28
CA GLY A 208 14.20 8.76 -1.95
C GLY A 208 14.08 10.02 -2.82
N ILE A 209 13.89 9.87 -4.14
CA ILE A 209 13.69 10.99 -5.07
C ILE A 209 12.41 11.77 -4.73
N ALA A 210 11.32 11.06 -4.40
CA ALA A 210 10.05 11.69 -4.04
C ALA A 210 10.12 12.51 -2.74
N MET A 211 11.09 12.24 -1.88
CA MET A 211 11.35 13.01 -0.64
C MET A 211 12.10 14.33 -0.90
N VAL A 212 12.73 14.51 -2.06
CA VAL A 212 13.49 15.73 -2.37
C VAL A 212 12.55 16.93 -2.38
N PRO A 213 12.81 17.97 -1.56
CA PRO A 213 12.01 19.19 -1.56
C PRO A 213 12.05 19.87 -2.94
N SER A 214 10.90 20.35 -3.40
CA SER A 214 10.90 21.14 -4.65
C SER A 214 11.56 22.50 -4.42
N ALA A 215 12.47 22.87 -5.29
CA ALA A 215 13.20 24.15 -5.25
C ALA A 215 12.27 25.39 -5.18
N ASN A 216 11.03 25.27 -5.64
CA ASN A 216 10.03 26.37 -5.56
C ASN A 216 9.56 26.72 -4.13
N LYS A 217 9.93 25.94 -3.11
CA LYS A 217 9.56 26.26 -1.74
C LYS A 217 10.48 27.32 -1.11
N HIS A 218 11.74 27.39 -1.53
CA HIS A 218 12.70 28.38 -1.05
C HIS A 218 12.38 29.81 -1.54
N VAL A 219 11.98 29.94 -2.81
CA VAL A 219 11.65 31.25 -3.39
C VAL A 219 10.49 31.95 -2.66
N LYS A 220 9.49 31.20 -2.16
CA LYS A 220 8.34 31.77 -1.45
C LYS A 220 8.66 32.18 0.00
N LEU A 221 9.61 31.56 0.65
CA LEU A 221 10.05 31.93 2.01
C LEU A 221 10.91 33.19 1.95
N ASP A 222 11.82 33.27 0.99
CA ASP A 222 12.66 34.47 0.78
C ASP A 222 11.84 35.70 0.39
N GLU A 223 10.72 35.53 -0.35
CA GLU A 223 9.78 36.62 -0.67
C GLU A 223 8.96 37.08 0.55
N LEU A 224 8.74 36.21 1.53
CA LEU A 224 8.02 36.56 2.76
C LEU A 224 8.94 37.19 3.79
N GLU A 225 10.20 36.77 3.89
CA GLU A 225 11.22 37.34 4.77
C GLU A 225 11.74 38.69 4.25
N GLY A 226 11.74 38.91 2.94
CA GLY A 226 12.13 40.19 2.34
C GLY A 226 11.06 41.28 2.41
N LYS A 227 9.87 41.03 2.98
CA LYS A 227 8.78 41.99 3.17
C LYS A 227 8.51 42.38 4.63
N SER A 228 9.34 41.89 5.55
CA SER A 228 9.35 42.28 6.96
C SER A 228 10.45 43.33 7.19
#